data_893b4b0e167350df53183df615ae9367
#
_entry.id   893b4b0e167350df53183df615ae9367
#
_cell.length_a   1.000
_cell.length_b   1.000
_cell.length_c   1.000
_cell.angle_alpha   90.00
_cell.angle_beta   90.00
_cell.angle_gamma   90.00
#
_symmetry.space_group_name_H-M   'P 1'
#
loop_
_entity.id
_entity.type
_entity.pdbx_description
1 polymer ?
#
loop_
_entity_poly.entity_id
_entity_poly.type
_entity_poly.pdbx_seq_one_letter_code
_entity_poly.pdbx_strand_id
1 'polypeptide(L)'
;EDGDPMNDDSDDDGIADYLDTDDDGDGVPTLAEDIDGDGDPTDDDSDGDGDFDYLDTDDDGDGVDTLVEDIDGDGDPRNDDSDDNGTADYLDEDDDGDGVAAADEDRDEDGDPRDDDTDEDGIADYLDTDDDGDSIPTLDEDVDGNGNPADDDTDGDGDADYLDTDDDDDTVPT
;
A
#
# COMPACT_ATOMS: atom_id res chain seq x y z
N GLU A 1 -20.78 -16.13 7.22
CA GLU A 1 -20.51 -17.43 7.91
C GLU A 1 -21.80 -18.00 8.51
N ASP A 2 -22.07 -19.31 8.36
CA ASP A 2 -23.29 -19.96 8.87
C ASP A 2 -23.07 -20.68 10.22
N GLY A 3 -21.82 -20.66 10.73
CA GLY A 3 -21.36 -21.26 11.98
C GLY A 3 -20.98 -22.73 11.84
N ASP A 4 -20.79 -23.25 10.65
CA ASP A 4 -20.24 -24.57 10.40
C ASP A 4 -18.81 -24.43 9.78
N PRO A 5 -17.74 -24.46 10.57
CA PRO A 5 -16.39 -24.22 10.09
C PRO A 5 -15.87 -25.27 9.11
N MET A 6 -16.68 -26.28 8.79
CA MET A 6 -16.29 -27.32 7.83
C MET A 6 -16.60 -26.95 6.37
N ASN A 7 -17.27 -25.83 6.14
CA ASN A 7 -17.65 -25.35 4.82
C ASN A 7 -17.30 -23.89 4.57
N ASP A 8 -16.60 -23.24 5.52
CA ASP A 8 -16.00 -21.95 5.27
C ASP A 8 -14.76 -22.18 4.36
N ASP A 9 -14.59 -21.37 3.33
CA ASP A 9 -13.60 -21.44 2.25
C ASP A 9 -13.50 -20.00 1.73
N SER A 10 -12.58 -19.23 2.32
CA SER A 10 -12.55 -17.78 2.21
C SER A 10 -12.03 -17.31 0.85
N ASP A 11 -11.05 -18.02 0.28
CA ASP A 11 -10.49 -17.73 -1.03
C ASP A 11 -11.16 -18.47 -2.20
N ASP A 12 -12.17 -19.34 -1.91
CA ASP A 12 -12.89 -20.15 -2.90
C ASP A 12 -11.97 -21.12 -3.70
N ASP A 13 -10.80 -21.56 -3.16
CA ASP A 13 -9.87 -22.49 -3.82
C ASP A 13 -10.34 -23.95 -3.76
N GLY A 14 -11.32 -24.25 -2.87
CA GLY A 14 -11.95 -25.56 -2.67
C GLY A 14 -11.33 -26.36 -1.53
N ILE A 15 -10.43 -25.77 -0.75
CA ILE A 15 -9.98 -26.24 0.56
C ILE A 15 -10.76 -25.43 1.61
N ALA A 16 -11.23 -26.02 2.64
CA ALA A 16 -11.90 -25.28 3.70
C ALA A 16 -10.87 -24.70 4.67
N ASP A 17 -11.10 -23.50 5.20
CA ASP A 17 -10.16 -22.71 6.02
C ASP A 17 -9.48 -23.55 7.13
N TYR A 18 -10.21 -24.43 7.81
CA TYR A 18 -9.62 -25.31 8.85
C TYR A 18 -8.61 -26.36 8.33
N LEU A 19 -8.46 -26.51 7.02
CA LEU A 19 -7.51 -27.40 6.33
C LEU A 19 -6.54 -26.62 5.45
N ASP A 20 -6.83 -25.38 5.24
CA ASP A 20 -5.97 -24.49 4.48
C ASP A 20 -4.78 -24.02 5.32
N THR A 21 -3.80 -23.52 4.72
CA THR A 21 -2.63 -22.90 5.34
C THR A 21 -2.48 -21.43 4.99
N ASP A 22 -3.42 -20.93 4.17
CA ASP A 22 -3.47 -19.59 3.60
C ASP A 22 -4.96 -19.34 3.29
N ASP A 23 -5.71 -18.83 4.29
CA ASP A 23 -7.18 -18.91 4.31
C ASP A 23 -7.85 -17.94 3.34
N ASP A 24 -7.19 -16.81 2.98
CA ASP A 24 -7.65 -15.79 2.03
C ASP A 24 -6.94 -15.84 0.68
N GLY A 25 -5.82 -16.59 0.61
CA GLY A 25 -5.11 -16.84 -0.65
C GLY A 25 -4.24 -15.68 -1.12
N ASP A 26 -3.83 -14.81 -0.23
CA ASP A 26 -3.05 -13.61 -0.49
C ASP A 26 -1.54 -13.85 -0.63
N GLY A 27 -1.06 -15.08 -0.28
CA GLY A 27 0.35 -15.49 -0.37
C GLY A 27 1.05 -15.46 0.99
N VAL A 28 0.47 -14.89 2.03
CA VAL A 28 0.93 -14.98 3.41
C VAL A 28 0.23 -16.13 4.11
N PRO A 29 0.94 -17.14 4.64
CA PRO A 29 0.26 -18.21 5.34
C PRO A 29 -0.40 -17.74 6.63
N THR A 30 -1.65 -18.16 6.92
CA THR A 30 -2.44 -17.85 8.11
C THR A 30 -1.65 -17.82 9.43
N LEU A 31 -0.69 -18.73 9.63
CA LEU A 31 0.15 -18.74 10.83
C LEU A 31 1.26 -17.68 10.84
N ALA A 32 1.51 -17.04 9.72
CA ALA A 32 2.51 -15.97 9.61
C ALA A 32 1.89 -14.59 9.83
N GLU A 33 0.58 -14.52 9.83
CA GLU A 33 -0.26 -13.36 10.13
C GLU A 33 -0.55 -13.21 11.64
N ASP A 34 0.15 -13.93 12.48
CA ASP A 34 0.30 -13.66 13.93
C ASP A 34 1.32 -12.51 14.08
N ILE A 35 0.86 -11.30 13.76
CA ILE A 35 1.70 -10.10 13.67
C ILE A 35 2.21 -9.67 15.04
N ASP A 36 1.38 -9.78 16.09
CA ASP A 36 1.79 -9.44 17.45
C ASP A 36 2.63 -10.54 18.13
N GLY A 37 2.67 -11.75 17.55
CA GLY A 37 3.50 -12.86 17.98
C GLY A 37 2.99 -13.57 19.25
N ASP A 38 1.71 -13.46 19.57
CA ASP A 38 1.12 -14.07 20.77
C ASP A 38 0.70 -15.54 20.55
N GLY A 39 0.62 -15.98 19.30
CA GLY A 39 0.33 -17.35 18.86
C GLY A 39 -1.12 -17.58 18.45
N ASP A 40 -1.87 -16.51 18.18
CA ASP A 40 -3.27 -16.52 17.75
C ASP A 40 -3.51 -15.54 16.58
N PRO A 41 -3.31 -15.95 15.30
CA PRO A 41 -3.46 -15.06 14.16
C PRO A 41 -4.90 -14.57 13.93
N THR A 42 -5.86 -15.03 14.73
CA THR A 42 -7.28 -14.70 14.54
C THR A 42 -7.72 -13.42 15.24
N ASP A 43 -6.82 -12.66 15.82
CA ASP A 43 -7.08 -11.39 16.49
C ASP A 43 -6.16 -10.24 16.04
N ASP A 44 -5.32 -10.51 15.02
CA ASP A 44 -4.57 -9.49 14.32
C ASP A 44 -5.45 -8.84 13.23
N ASP A 45 -5.39 -7.52 13.10
CA ASP A 45 -6.23 -6.66 12.23
C ASP A 45 -5.40 -5.38 12.03
N SER A 46 -4.52 -5.40 11.01
CA SER A 46 -3.45 -4.43 10.85
C SER A 46 -3.97 -3.05 10.44
N ASP A 47 -4.96 -2.98 9.54
CA ASP A 47 -5.60 -1.73 9.10
C ASP A 47 -6.76 -1.27 10.02
N GLY A 48 -7.30 -2.16 10.85
CA GLY A 48 -8.37 -1.86 11.81
C GLY A 48 -9.76 -1.75 11.20
N ASP A 49 -10.00 -2.31 10.04
CA ASP A 49 -11.28 -2.25 9.32
C ASP A 49 -12.31 -3.26 9.87
N GLY A 50 -11.83 -4.33 10.53
CA GLY A 50 -12.60 -5.34 11.25
C GLY A 50 -12.68 -6.69 10.57
N ASP A 51 -12.09 -6.89 9.42
CA ASP A 51 -11.63 -8.17 8.93
C ASP A 51 -10.24 -8.44 9.53
N PHE A 52 -9.85 -9.66 9.75
CA PHE A 52 -8.56 -9.98 10.38
C PHE A 52 -7.58 -10.36 9.28
N ASP A 53 -6.30 -10.06 9.46
CA ASP A 53 -5.26 -10.25 8.46
C ASP A 53 -5.36 -11.61 7.75
N TYR A 54 -5.57 -12.71 8.47
CA TYR A 54 -5.69 -14.07 7.91
C TYR A 54 -6.95 -14.32 7.04
N LEU A 55 -7.82 -13.33 6.89
CA LEU A 55 -9.06 -13.35 6.07
C LEU A 55 -9.16 -12.10 5.20
N ASP A 56 -8.17 -11.24 5.24
CA ASP A 56 -8.08 -10.03 4.44
C ASP A 56 -7.07 -10.25 3.31
N THR A 57 -7.30 -9.73 2.17
CA THR A 57 -6.40 -9.79 1.02
C THR A 57 -5.60 -8.50 0.83
N ASP A 58 -5.80 -7.51 1.75
CA ASP A 58 -5.20 -6.18 1.74
C ASP A 58 -4.96 -5.80 3.21
N ASP A 59 -3.88 -6.35 3.82
CA ASP A 59 -3.67 -6.37 5.27
C ASP A 59 -3.47 -4.99 5.89
N ASP A 60 -2.93 -4.02 5.18
CA ASP A 60 -2.71 -2.65 5.66
C ASP A 60 -3.76 -1.64 5.16
N GLY A 61 -4.62 -2.06 4.22
CA GLY A 61 -5.76 -1.27 3.76
C GLY A 61 -5.39 -0.09 2.88
N ASP A 62 -4.26 -0.15 2.22
CA ASP A 62 -3.74 0.93 1.37
C ASP A 62 -4.31 0.93 -0.05
N GLY A 63 -5.03 -0.15 -0.43
CA GLY A 63 -5.67 -0.34 -1.74
C GLY A 63 -4.86 -1.19 -2.71
N VAL A 64 -3.70 -1.69 -2.30
CA VAL A 64 -2.90 -2.70 -3.01
C VAL A 64 -3.08 -4.04 -2.33
N ASP A 65 -3.56 -5.07 -3.06
CA ASP A 65 -3.71 -6.41 -2.47
C ASP A 65 -2.35 -6.97 -2.05
N THR A 66 -2.22 -7.57 -0.86
CA THR A 66 -1.01 -8.20 -0.30
C THR A 66 -0.27 -9.10 -1.31
N LEU A 67 -1.01 -9.87 -2.11
CA LEU A 67 -0.41 -10.71 -3.18
C LEU A 67 0.30 -9.89 -4.27
N VAL A 68 -0.07 -8.64 -4.47
CA VAL A 68 0.52 -7.77 -5.49
C VAL A 68 1.80 -7.12 -4.99
N GLU A 69 1.94 -6.99 -3.69
CA GLU A 69 3.12 -6.48 -3.00
C GLU A 69 4.27 -7.51 -2.90
N ASP A 70 4.12 -8.67 -3.54
CA ASP A 70 5.25 -9.53 -3.93
C ASP A 70 5.97 -8.87 -5.13
N ILE A 71 6.70 -7.79 -4.82
CA ILE A 71 7.32 -6.91 -5.82
C ILE A 71 8.41 -7.65 -6.61
N ASP A 72 9.17 -8.54 -5.96
CA ASP A 72 10.21 -9.32 -6.64
C ASP A 72 9.66 -10.57 -7.36
N GLY A 73 8.40 -10.94 -7.12
CA GLY A 73 7.68 -12.04 -7.77
C GLY A 73 8.17 -13.43 -7.36
N ASP A 74 8.71 -13.57 -6.15
CA ASP A 74 9.22 -14.86 -5.65
C ASP A 74 8.14 -15.71 -4.96
N GLY A 75 6.97 -15.13 -4.68
CA GLY A 75 5.81 -15.74 -4.05
C GLY A 75 5.79 -15.62 -2.52
N ASP A 76 6.46 -14.61 -1.96
CA ASP A 76 6.52 -14.35 -0.52
C ASP A 76 6.51 -12.83 -0.26
N PRO A 77 5.33 -12.16 -0.20
CA PRO A 77 5.25 -10.70 -0.01
C PRO A 77 5.91 -10.20 1.28
N ARG A 78 6.13 -11.07 2.26
CA ARG A 78 6.74 -10.72 3.55
C ARG A 78 8.20 -10.29 3.48
N ASN A 79 8.83 -10.44 2.34
CA ASN A 79 10.24 -10.10 2.19
C ASN A 79 10.50 -8.89 1.30
N ASP A 80 9.44 -8.33 0.77
CA ASP A 80 9.48 -7.07 0.05
C ASP A 80 9.34 -5.89 1.04
N ASP A 81 10.17 -4.87 0.90
CA ASP A 81 10.32 -3.70 1.78
C ASP A 81 10.98 -2.63 0.90
N SER A 82 10.13 -1.87 0.19
CA SER A 82 10.54 -1.02 -0.93
C SER A 82 11.35 0.19 -0.47
N ASP A 83 11.05 0.74 0.69
CA ASP A 83 11.77 1.89 1.28
C ASP A 83 12.91 1.49 2.25
N ASP A 84 13.09 0.17 2.53
CA ASP A 84 14.07 -0.37 3.49
C ASP A 84 13.83 0.14 4.96
N ASN A 85 12.58 0.48 5.36
CA ASN A 85 12.29 0.96 6.72
C ASN A 85 12.18 -0.18 7.74
N GLY A 86 11.97 -1.40 7.27
CA GLY A 86 11.90 -2.64 8.05
C GLY A 86 10.49 -3.12 8.34
N THR A 87 9.46 -2.49 7.78
CA THR A 87 8.11 -3.00 7.58
C THR A 87 8.08 -3.63 6.18
N ALA A 88 7.39 -4.70 5.96
CA ALA A 88 7.21 -5.24 4.61
C ALA A 88 6.05 -4.49 3.95
N ASP A 89 6.10 -4.34 2.64
CA ASP A 89 5.14 -3.54 1.88
C ASP A 89 3.69 -3.91 2.25
N TYR A 90 3.34 -5.17 2.34
CA TYR A 90 2.00 -5.66 2.68
C TYR A 90 1.48 -5.27 4.10
N LEU A 91 2.27 -4.57 4.90
CA LEU A 91 1.93 -4.05 6.24
C LEU A 91 2.31 -2.58 6.37
N ASP A 92 2.61 -1.90 5.28
CA ASP A 92 3.06 -0.52 5.25
C ASP A 92 2.14 0.31 4.36
N GLU A 93 1.44 1.27 4.91
CA GLU A 93 0.55 2.15 4.15
C GLU A 93 1.29 3.13 3.21
N ASP A 94 2.66 3.17 3.26
CA ASP A 94 3.52 4.12 2.54
C ASP A 94 4.77 3.38 2.04
N ASP A 95 4.61 2.58 0.95
CA ASP A 95 5.59 1.58 0.49
C ASP A 95 6.94 2.15 0.08
N ASP A 96 6.99 3.33 -0.51
CA ASP A 96 8.22 3.97 -0.95
C ASP A 96 8.80 4.97 0.06
N GLY A 97 8.04 5.27 1.14
CA GLY A 97 8.51 6.08 2.26
C GLY A 97 8.63 7.56 1.94
N ASP A 98 7.89 8.07 0.99
CA ASP A 98 7.96 9.46 0.53
C ASP A 98 7.05 10.42 1.33
N GLY A 99 6.16 9.85 2.18
CA GLY A 99 5.27 10.58 3.09
C GLY A 99 3.86 10.76 2.56
N VAL A 100 3.53 10.19 1.42
CA VAL A 100 2.17 10.02 0.88
C VAL A 100 1.81 8.54 1.00
N ALA A 101 0.63 8.21 1.50
CA ALA A 101 0.21 6.81 1.58
C ALA A 101 -0.30 6.34 0.23
N ALA A 102 -0.07 5.06 -0.14
CA ALA A 102 -0.47 4.52 -1.44
C ALA A 102 -1.95 4.77 -1.76
N ALA A 103 -2.85 4.68 -0.77
CA ALA A 103 -4.26 5.02 -0.96
C ALA A 103 -4.53 6.49 -1.34
N ASP A 104 -3.65 7.41 -0.97
CA ASP A 104 -3.75 8.84 -1.31
C ASP A 104 -3.12 9.13 -2.70
N GLU A 105 -2.41 8.17 -3.28
CA GLU A 105 -1.81 8.18 -4.61
C GLU A 105 -2.71 7.57 -5.70
N ASP A 106 -3.90 7.09 -5.33
CA ASP A 106 -5.00 6.79 -6.26
C ASP A 106 -5.56 8.11 -6.82
N ARG A 107 -4.90 8.63 -7.83
CA ARG A 107 -5.13 9.96 -8.38
C ARG A 107 -6.44 10.07 -9.15
N ASP A 108 -6.87 8.99 -9.81
CA ASP A 108 -8.12 8.97 -10.56
C ASP A 108 -9.32 8.51 -9.71
N GLU A 109 -9.09 8.16 -8.43
CA GLU A 109 -10.06 7.74 -7.42
C GLU A 109 -10.86 6.47 -7.85
N ASP A 110 -10.22 5.56 -8.58
CA ASP A 110 -10.88 4.33 -9.02
C ASP A 110 -10.69 3.15 -8.05
N GLY A 111 -9.80 3.31 -7.07
CA GLY A 111 -9.48 2.36 -6.01
C GLY A 111 -8.34 1.41 -6.39
N ASP A 112 -7.46 1.80 -7.31
CA ASP A 112 -6.30 1.03 -7.75
C ASP A 112 -5.07 1.95 -7.95
N PRO A 113 -4.29 2.25 -6.91
CA PRO A 113 -3.14 3.16 -7.01
C PRO A 113 -2.03 2.66 -7.97
N ARG A 114 -2.09 1.41 -8.40
CA ARG A 114 -1.07 0.79 -9.26
C ARG A 114 -1.07 1.28 -10.71
N ASP A 115 -2.12 1.91 -11.18
CA ASP A 115 -2.21 2.40 -12.55
C ASP A 115 -2.03 3.92 -12.66
N ASP A 116 -1.77 4.58 -11.53
CA ASP A 116 -1.34 5.96 -11.48
C ASP A 116 0.20 6.04 -11.61
N ASP A 117 0.68 6.85 -12.54
CA ASP A 117 2.09 7.06 -12.91
C ASP A 117 2.16 8.47 -13.50
N THR A 118 2.44 9.44 -12.62
CA THR A 118 2.28 10.87 -12.92
C THR A 118 3.29 11.36 -13.94
N ASP A 119 4.55 10.93 -13.87
CA ASP A 119 5.61 11.34 -14.78
C ASP A 119 5.75 10.42 -16.01
N GLU A 120 4.99 9.31 -16.06
CA GLU A 120 4.99 8.31 -17.13
C GLU A 120 6.35 7.59 -17.31
N ASP A 121 7.15 7.42 -16.25
CA ASP A 121 8.45 6.74 -16.31
C ASP A 121 8.32 5.21 -16.21
N GLY A 122 7.16 4.71 -15.75
CA GLY A 122 6.79 3.30 -15.66
C GLY A 122 6.93 2.70 -14.27
N ILE A 123 7.15 3.53 -13.25
CA ILE A 123 6.95 3.21 -11.84
C ILE A 123 5.59 3.84 -11.49
N ALA A 124 4.78 3.18 -10.71
CA ALA A 124 3.54 3.76 -10.22
C ALA A 124 3.85 4.67 -9.04
N ASP A 125 3.03 5.71 -8.85
CA ASP A 125 3.29 6.76 -7.85
C ASP A 125 3.54 6.13 -6.45
N TYR A 126 2.76 5.15 -6.02
CA TYR A 126 2.92 4.46 -4.73
C TYR A 126 4.27 3.74 -4.52
N LEU A 127 5.11 3.65 -5.52
CA LEU A 127 6.46 3.06 -5.49
C LEU A 127 7.52 4.03 -6.01
N ASP A 128 7.15 5.27 -6.31
CA ASP A 128 8.06 6.28 -6.85
C ASP A 128 8.25 7.41 -5.83
N THR A 129 9.43 7.69 -5.43
CA THR A 129 9.78 8.76 -4.49
C THR A 129 9.89 10.16 -5.11
N ASP A 130 9.53 10.31 -6.41
CA ASP A 130 9.64 11.57 -7.21
C ASP A 130 8.54 11.55 -8.28
N ASP A 131 7.26 11.61 -7.85
CA ASP A 131 6.07 11.28 -8.62
C ASP A 131 5.88 12.11 -9.89
N ASP A 132 6.22 13.38 -9.87
CA ASP A 132 6.12 14.25 -11.04
C ASP A 132 7.39 14.29 -11.91
N GLY A 133 8.48 13.66 -11.44
CA GLY A 133 9.72 13.48 -12.17
C GLY A 133 10.53 14.77 -12.38
N ASP A 134 10.32 15.79 -11.58
CA ASP A 134 11.02 17.08 -11.71
C ASP A 134 12.43 17.07 -11.08
N SER A 135 12.76 16.02 -10.34
CA SER A 135 14.00 15.75 -9.62
C SER A 135 14.06 16.35 -8.20
N ILE A 136 12.95 16.78 -7.64
CA ILE A 136 12.77 16.99 -6.21
C ILE A 136 12.00 15.77 -5.70
N PRO A 137 12.50 15.03 -4.71
CA PRO A 137 11.72 13.95 -4.15
C PRO A 137 10.44 14.46 -3.48
N THR A 138 9.35 13.74 -3.61
CA THR A 138 8.04 14.02 -3.00
C THR A 138 8.14 14.43 -1.53
N LEU A 139 8.96 13.72 -0.73
CA LEU A 139 9.21 14.09 0.67
C LEU A 139 9.83 15.48 0.87
N ASP A 140 10.62 15.99 -0.08
CA ASP A 140 11.26 17.31 -0.02
C ASP A 140 10.28 18.44 -0.43
N GLU A 141 9.10 18.10 -0.93
CA GLU A 141 8.00 19.00 -1.33
C GLU A 141 6.97 19.24 -0.22
N ASP A 142 7.20 18.69 0.97
CA ASP A 142 6.54 19.09 2.22
C ASP A 142 7.01 20.50 2.62
N VAL A 143 6.42 21.51 2.00
CA VAL A 143 6.83 22.93 2.12
C VAL A 143 6.53 23.49 3.49
N ASP A 144 5.43 23.07 4.13
CA ASP A 144 5.08 23.54 5.47
C ASP A 144 5.77 22.74 6.59
N GLY A 145 6.38 21.59 6.27
CA GLY A 145 7.15 20.75 7.19
C GLY A 145 6.29 19.98 8.18
N ASN A 146 5.07 19.65 7.81
CA ASN A 146 4.14 18.93 8.67
C ASN A 146 4.26 17.41 8.55
N GLY A 147 4.92 16.89 7.53
CA GLY A 147 5.14 15.48 7.21
C GLY A 147 4.08 14.90 6.28
N ASN A 148 3.42 15.72 5.50
CA ASN A 148 2.41 15.34 4.51
C ASN A 148 2.54 16.20 3.24
N PRO A 149 3.30 15.77 2.22
CA PRO A 149 3.44 16.50 0.96
C PRO A 149 2.11 16.72 0.23
N ALA A 150 1.15 15.83 0.40
CA ALA A 150 -0.13 15.88 -0.31
C ALA A 150 -1.02 17.10 0.03
N ASP A 151 -0.70 17.87 1.06
CA ASP A 151 -1.49 19.07 1.42
C ASP A 151 -0.81 20.40 1.06
N ASP A 152 0.37 20.36 0.44
CA ASP A 152 1.09 21.52 -0.08
C ASP A 152 0.72 21.78 -1.55
N ASP A 153 0.36 23.03 -1.88
CA ASP A 153 -0.03 23.53 -3.19
C ASP A 153 0.42 25.01 -3.24
N THR A 154 1.63 25.21 -3.71
CA THR A 154 2.32 26.51 -3.60
C THR A 154 1.70 27.59 -4.49
N ASP A 155 1.26 27.25 -5.69
CA ASP A 155 0.66 28.22 -6.62
C ASP A 155 -0.86 28.33 -6.50
N GLY A 156 -1.53 27.32 -5.88
CA GLY A 156 -2.97 27.29 -5.60
C GLY A 156 -3.83 26.94 -6.79
N ASP A 157 -3.30 26.15 -7.71
CA ASP A 157 -4.03 25.73 -8.92
C ASP A 157 -4.87 24.48 -8.67
N GLY A 158 -4.53 23.68 -7.66
CA GLY A 158 -5.29 22.54 -7.15
C GLY A 158 -4.62 21.19 -7.39
N ASP A 159 -3.47 21.16 -8.05
CA ASP A 159 -2.54 20.03 -8.01
C ASP A 159 -1.58 20.26 -6.82
N ALA A 160 -1.20 19.23 -6.10
CA ALA A 160 -0.24 19.35 -5.00
C ALA A 160 1.19 19.47 -5.55
N ASP A 161 2.10 20.08 -4.80
CA ASP A 161 3.46 20.34 -5.27
C ASP A 161 4.14 19.05 -5.77
N TYR A 162 3.98 17.93 -5.07
CA TYR A 162 4.56 16.62 -5.44
C TYR A 162 4.00 16.01 -6.74
N LEU A 163 2.96 16.59 -7.32
CA LEU A 163 2.35 16.17 -8.60
C LEU A 163 2.48 17.24 -9.68
N ASP A 164 3.16 18.36 -9.38
CA ASP A 164 3.31 19.49 -10.30
C ASP A 164 4.78 19.84 -10.54
N THR A 165 5.27 19.62 -11.73
CA THR A 165 6.65 19.92 -12.15
C THR A 165 7.06 21.39 -12.11
N ASP A 166 6.16 22.33 -11.76
CA ASP A 166 6.41 23.80 -11.74
C ASP A 166 5.61 24.48 -10.59
N ASP A 167 5.88 24.05 -9.35
CA ASP A 167 5.16 24.36 -8.10
C ASP A 167 4.76 25.83 -7.92
N ASP A 168 5.47 26.77 -8.51
CA ASP A 168 5.18 28.21 -8.37
C ASP A 168 4.64 28.88 -9.65
N ASP A 169 4.35 28.11 -10.72
CA ASP A 169 3.86 28.51 -12.07
C ASP A 169 4.73 29.64 -12.69
N ASP A 170 6.06 29.63 -12.42
CA ASP A 170 6.98 30.62 -12.95
C ASP A 170 7.55 30.26 -14.32
N THR A 171 7.18 29.07 -14.86
CA THR A 171 7.62 28.45 -16.12
C THR A 171 9.02 27.86 -16.10
N VAL A 172 9.55 27.62 -14.94
CA VAL A 172 10.83 26.90 -14.72
C VAL A 172 10.51 25.72 -13.82
N PRO A 173 10.64 24.46 -14.28
CA PRO A 173 10.44 23.31 -13.40
C PRO A 173 11.30 23.46 -12.13
N THR A 174 10.72 23.21 -11.00
CA THR A 174 11.38 23.38 -9.69
C THR A 174 11.83 22.09 -9.12
#